data_337c93f57a62ab4b50803c1e8df2e394
#
_entry.id   337c93f57a62ab4b50803c1e8df2e394
#
_cell.length_a   1.000
_cell.length_b   1.000
_cell.length_c   1.000
_cell.angle_alpha   90.00
_cell.angle_beta   90.00
_cell.angle_gamma   90.00
#
_symmetry.space_group_name_H-M   'P 1'
#
loop_
_entity.id
_entity.type
_entity.pdbx_description
1 polymer ?
#
loop_
_entity_poly.entity_id
_entity_poly.type
_entity_poly.pdbx_seq_one_letter_code
_entity_poly.pdbx_strand_id
1 'polypeptide(L)'
;MQLLIFGITGSLVYYGVYYGTPLLIKKGVPLIYAFWFFLWFPVMSLFPISLLLYHLEGNTWTWQIFLERFRFNPLTENDWYWVVGAIVFTIFFDQLLEPLGKFFARFPMFAPPSYLPAPFNPLRRMELPPSEFFGVTLYGNWKMLTIFIPLHLFAMLSEEIMWRGFFLPIQQEIFGNWAWVVNGLLWAWVIHACLKWHFINMLPSMLIAPWIAQFTNSTWASFATHSIGNSLLWILLLAGVIKKAKPQNINII
;
A
#
# COMPACT_ATOMS: atom_id res chain seq x y z
N MET A 1 -22.24 0.24 6.25
CA MET A 1 -21.12 1.19 6.53
C MET A 1 -19.78 0.72 5.95
N GLN A 2 -19.28 -0.49 6.25
CA GLN A 2 -17.97 -0.99 5.79
C GLN A 2 -17.80 -0.90 4.26
N LEU A 3 -18.70 -1.52 3.48
CA LEU A 3 -18.65 -1.49 2.01
C LEU A 3 -18.68 -0.06 1.44
N LEU A 4 -19.35 0.86 2.13
CA LEU A 4 -19.40 2.26 1.71
C LEU A 4 -18.01 2.91 1.86
N ILE A 5 -17.32 2.72 2.98
CA ILE A 5 -15.99 3.30 3.22
C ILE A 5 -14.96 2.66 2.27
N PHE A 6 -14.97 1.33 2.11
CA PHE A 6 -14.14 0.68 1.09
C PHE A 6 -14.42 1.21 -0.31
N GLY A 7 -15.71 1.29 -0.71
CA GLY A 7 -16.14 1.73 -2.02
C GLY A 7 -15.78 3.19 -2.32
N ILE A 8 -16.02 4.11 -1.37
CA ILE A 8 -15.67 5.53 -1.54
C ILE A 8 -14.14 5.69 -1.65
N THR A 9 -13.38 5.11 -0.72
CA THR A 9 -11.92 5.22 -0.74
C THR A 9 -11.34 4.64 -2.02
N GLY A 10 -11.74 3.41 -2.40
CA GLY A 10 -11.27 2.77 -3.63
C GLY A 10 -11.66 3.55 -4.89
N SER A 11 -12.87 4.11 -4.93
CA SER A 11 -13.32 4.97 -6.04
C SER A 11 -12.49 6.25 -6.14
N LEU A 12 -12.24 6.93 -5.02
CA LEU A 12 -11.40 8.14 -5.00
C LEU A 12 -9.98 7.85 -5.50
N VAL A 13 -9.39 6.75 -5.05
CA VAL A 13 -8.06 6.31 -5.52
C VAL A 13 -8.12 5.97 -7.01
N TYR A 14 -9.08 5.16 -7.45
CA TYR A 14 -9.19 4.73 -8.85
C TYR A 14 -9.37 5.92 -9.80
N TYR A 15 -10.40 6.74 -9.56
CA TYR A 15 -10.67 7.91 -10.41
C TYR A 15 -9.56 8.95 -10.31
N GLY A 16 -8.96 9.10 -9.13
CA GLY A 16 -7.81 9.96 -8.91
C GLY A 16 -6.62 9.55 -9.77
N VAL A 17 -6.25 8.27 -9.75
CA VAL A 17 -5.13 7.74 -10.55
C VAL A 17 -5.42 7.83 -12.04
N TYR A 18 -6.60 7.41 -12.51
CA TYR A 18 -6.86 7.35 -13.96
C TYR A 18 -7.24 8.68 -14.60
N TYR A 19 -7.88 9.58 -13.86
CA TYR A 19 -8.42 10.84 -14.41
C TYR A 19 -7.85 12.07 -13.71
N GLY A 20 -7.79 12.08 -12.38
CA GLY A 20 -7.33 13.23 -11.60
C GLY A 20 -5.85 13.53 -11.80
N THR A 21 -4.99 12.53 -11.71
CA THR A 21 -3.53 12.69 -11.91
C THR A 21 -3.20 13.26 -13.30
N PRO A 22 -3.72 12.70 -14.42
CA PRO A 22 -3.49 13.29 -15.75
C PRO A 22 -4.01 14.73 -15.88
N LEU A 23 -5.14 15.04 -15.22
CA LEU A 23 -5.68 16.40 -15.24
C LEU A 23 -4.76 17.40 -14.53
N LEU A 24 -4.21 17.04 -13.36
CA LEU A 24 -3.27 17.89 -12.63
C LEU A 24 -1.95 18.06 -13.38
N ILE A 25 -1.45 17.00 -14.00
CA ILE A 25 -0.23 17.07 -14.84
C ILE A 25 -0.43 18.05 -16.00
N LYS A 26 -1.59 18.00 -16.68
CA LYS A 26 -1.93 18.95 -17.75
C LYS A 26 -1.99 20.41 -17.27
N LYS A 27 -2.29 20.64 -15.99
CA LYS A 27 -2.26 21.96 -15.34
C LYS A 27 -0.87 22.36 -14.83
N GLY A 28 0.18 21.60 -15.11
CA GLY A 28 1.55 21.89 -14.70
C GLY A 28 1.93 21.42 -13.30
N VAL A 29 1.07 20.65 -12.61
CA VAL A 29 1.43 20.06 -11.31
C VAL A 29 2.45 18.93 -11.54
N PRO A 30 3.60 18.92 -10.82
CA PRO A 30 4.57 17.85 -10.92
C PRO A 30 3.95 16.48 -10.64
N LEU A 31 4.34 15.46 -11.42
CA LEU A 31 3.77 14.11 -11.38
C LEU A 31 3.75 13.53 -9.96
N ILE A 32 4.82 13.68 -9.20
CA ILE A 32 4.94 13.14 -7.84
C ILE A 32 3.83 13.69 -6.92
N TYR A 33 3.54 15.00 -6.98
CA TYR A 33 2.51 15.61 -6.14
C TYR A 33 1.10 15.24 -6.62
N ALA A 34 0.88 15.22 -7.94
CA ALA A 34 -0.40 14.84 -8.52
C ALA A 34 -0.77 13.39 -8.17
N PHE A 35 0.19 12.47 -8.27
CA PHE A 35 -0.02 11.06 -7.98
C PHE A 35 -0.20 10.83 -6.46
N TRP A 36 0.65 11.40 -5.62
CA TRP A 36 0.54 11.25 -4.17
C TRP A 36 -0.75 11.81 -3.62
N PHE A 37 -1.21 12.95 -4.16
CA PHE A 37 -2.49 13.52 -3.74
C PHE A 37 -3.65 12.54 -3.95
N PHE A 38 -3.75 11.91 -5.11
CA PHE A 38 -4.84 11.01 -5.41
C PHE A 38 -4.67 9.60 -4.86
N LEU A 39 -3.45 9.14 -4.63
CA LEU A 39 -3.20 7.84 -4.02
C LEU A 39 -3.26 7.91 -2.49
N TRP A 40 -2.53 8.84 -1.90
CA TRP A 40 -2.33 8.83 -0.45
C TRP A 40 -3.34 9.67 0.33
N PHE A 41 -3.84 10.77 -0.21
CA PHE A 41 -4.80 11.58 0.54
C PHE A 41 -6.08 10.80 0.91
N PRO A 42 -6.74 10.05 -0.01
CA PRO A 42 -7.87 9.20 0.36
C PRO A 42 -7.50 8.13 1.42
N VAL A 43 -6.31 7.53 1.30
CA VAL A 43 -5.83 6.51 2.24
C VAL A 43 -5.52 7.12 3.61
N MET A 44 -4.79 8.23 3.66
CA MET A 44 -4.48 8.90 4.93
C MET A 44 -5.73 9.45 5.63
N SER A 45 -6.79 9.80 4.88
CA SER A 45 -8.06 10.22 5.45
C SER A 45 -8.76 9.12 6.25
N LEU A 46 -8.38 7.85 6.06
CA LEU A 46 -8.88 6.74 6.86
C LEU A 46 -8.51 6.89 8.34
N PHE A 47 -7.36 7.51 8.66
CA PHE A 47 -6.98 7.74 10.05
C PHE A 47 -7.98 8.64 10.80
N PRO A 48 -8.24 9.90 10.38
CA PRO A 48 -9.25 10.72 11.06
C PRO A 48 -10.67 10.12 10.98
N ILE A 49 -11.00 9.39 9.91
CA ILE A 49 -12.28 8.67 9.82
C ILE A 49 -12.35 7.57 10.89
N SER A 50 -11.28 6.82 11.12
CA SER A 50 -11.21 5.81 12.19
C SER A 50 -11.41 6.44 13.56
N LEU A 51 -10.81 7.61 13.82
CA LEU A 51 -11.00 8.35 15.07
C LEU A 51 -12.43 8.84 15.24
N LEU A 52 -13.06 9.30 14.16
CA LEU A 52 -14.46 9.69 14.18
C LEU A 52 -15.37 8.50 14.49
N LEU A 53 -15.15 7.35 13.86
CA LEU A 53 -15.92 6.14 14.12
C LEU A 53 -15.72 5.65 15.56
N TYR A 54 -14.49 5.68 16.08
CA TYR A 54 -14.18 5.39 17.47
C TYR A 54 -14.98 6.28 18.44
N HIS A 55 -15.06 7.58 18.14
CA HIS A 55 -15.84 8.53 18.93
C HIS A 55 -17.36 8.24 18.85
N LEU A 56 -17.87 7.96 17.65
CA LEU A 56 -19.28 7.64 17.42
C LEU A 56 -19.73 6.34 18.07
N GLU A 57 -18.82 5.41 18.31
CA GLU A 57 -19.09 4.20 19.13
C GLU A 57 -19.24 4.51 20.62
N GLY A 58 -19.00 5.75 21.07
CA GLY A 58 -19.05 6.16 22.48
C GLY A 58 -17.84 5.73 23.31
N ASN A 59 -16.75 5.35 22.67
CA ASN A 59 -15.53 4.93 23.36
C ASN A 59 -14.89 6.10 24.13
N THR A 60 -14.36 5.81 25.31
CA THR A 60 -13.64 6.78 26.13
C THR A 60 -12.25 7.05 25.51
N TRP A 61 -11.86 8.32 25.45
CA TRP A 61 -10.56 8.76 24.94
C TRP A 61 -9.43 8.53 25.97
N THR A 62 -9.13 7.25 26.24
CA THR A 62 -7.93 6.84 26.99
C THR A 62 -7.04 6.03 26.06
N TRP A 63 -5.73 6.10 26.30
CA TRP A 63 -4.76 5.35 25.49
C TRP A 63 -5.00 3.86 25.53
N GLN A 64 -5.35 3.33 26.71
CA GLN A 64 -5.62 1.89 26.86
C GLN A 64 -6.82 1.44 26.02
N ILE A 65 -7.98 2.11 26.13
CA ILE A 65 -9.19 1.76 25.39
C ILE A 65 -8.97 1.92 23.88
N PHE A 66 -8.22 2.96 23.47
CA PHE A 66 -7.82 3.15 22.08
C PHE A 66 -7.02 1.95 21.54
N LEU A 67 -5.98 1.53 22.25
CA LEU A 67 -5.15 0.39 21.84
C LEU A 67 -5.96 -0.91 21.79
N GLU A 68 -6.81 -1.16 22.78
CA GLU A 68 -7.69 -2.33 22.83
C GLU A 68 -8.68 -2.33 21.66
N ARG A 69 -9.36 -1.19 21.40
CA ARG A 69 -10.37 -1.09 20.32
C ARG A 69 -9.78 -1.33 18.94
N PHE A 70 -8.59 -0.81 18.67
CA PHE A 70 -7.89 -1.01 17.41
C PHE A 70 -6.96 -2.22 17.41
N ARG A 71 -7.00 -3.06 18.45
CA ARG A 71 -6.20 -4.28 18.59
C ARG A 71 -4.70 -4.05 18.42
N PHE A 72 -4.19 -2.96 18.98
CA PHE A 72 -2.75 -2.72 19.05
C PHE A 72 -2.10 -3.54 20.19
N ASN A 73 -2.40 -4.84 20.24
CA ASN A 73 -1.86 -5.76 21.22
C ASN A 73 -0.37 -5.96 21.00
N PRO A 74 0.46 -5.95 22.06
CA PRO A 74 1.89 -6.24 21.96
C PRO A 74 2.11 -7.63 21.33
N LEU A 75 3.13 -7.73 20.49
CA LEU A 75 3.50 -9.00 19.86
C LEU A 75 4.37 -9.81 20.82
N THR A 76 4.02 -11.07 20.98
CA THR A 76 4.86 -12.06 21.67
C THR A 76 6.02 -12.50 20.77
N GLU A 77 7.00 -13.21 21.34
CA GLU A 77 8.09 -13.79 20.56
C GLU A 77 7.56 -14.74 19.47
N ASN A 78 6.56 -15.55 19.79
CA ASN A 78 5.93 -16.45 18.83
C ASN A 78 5.22 -15.69 17.69
N ASP A 79 4.59 -14.54 17.98
CA ASP A 79 3.95 -13.73 16.94
C ASP A 79 4.98 -13.18 15.93
N TRP A 80 6.18 -12.84 16.41
CA TRP A 80 7.26 -12.39 15.53
C TRP A 80 7.73 -13.47 14.55
N TYR A 81 7.73 -14.75 14.92
CA TYR A 81 8.01 -15.83 13.96
C TYR A 81 6.96 -15.87 12.85
N TRP A 82 5.68 -15.68 13.19
CA TRP A 82 4.61 -15.62 12.22
C TRP A 82 4.68 -14.36 11.33
N VAL A 83 5.02 -13.21 11.89
CA VAL A 83 5.25 -11.97 11.13
C VAL A 83 6.39 -12.15 10.12
N VAL A 84 7.52 -12.71 10.55
CA VAL A 84 8.65 -13.00 9.64
C VAL A 84 8.23 -14.00 8.56
N GLY A 85 7.52 -15.06 8.93
CA GLY A 85 6.95 -16.02 7.97
C GLY A 85 6.03 -15.35 6.95
N ALA A 86 5.15 -14.44 7.39
CA ALA A 86 4.24 -13.68 6.53
C ALA A 86 5.02 -12.75 5.57
N ILE A 87 6.08 -12.10 6.03
CA ILE A 87 6.95 -11.26 5.19
C ILE A 87 7.64 -12.10 4.11
N VAL A 88 8.24 -13.23 4.50
CA VAL A 88 8.91 -14.15 3.55
C VAL A 88 7.90 -14.69 2.53
N PHE A 89 6.71 -15.07 2.98
CA PHE A 89 5.61 -15.50 2.13
C PHE A 89 5.23 -14.42 1.11
N THR A 90 5.03 -13.18 1.57
CA THR A 90 4.72 -12.03 0.71
C THR A 90 5.79 -11.84 -0.36
N ILE A 91 7.06 -11.71 0.03
CA ILE A 91 8.17 -11.49 -0.90
C ILE A 91 8.28 -12.63 -1.92
N PHE A 92 8.15 -13.87 -1.45
CA PHE A 92 8.24 -15.05 -2.33
C PHE A 92 7.12 -15.07 -3.37
N PHE A 93 5.86 -14.90 -2.94
CA PHE A 93 4.72 -14.98 -3.84
C PHE A 93 4.59 -13.77 -4.76
N ASP A 94 4.96 -12.56 -4.32
CA ASP A 94 5.00 -11.38 -5.16
C ASP A 94 5.98 -11.55 -6.31
N GLN A 95 7.17 -12.13 -6.05
CA GLN A 95 8.15 -12.45 -7.09
C GLN A 95 7.68 -13.58 -8.00
N LEU A 96 7.14 -14.66 -7.43
CA LEU A 96 6.66 -15.82 -8.18
C LEU A 96 5.52 -15.44 -9.15
N LEU A 97 4.62 -14.55 -8.72
CA LEU A 97 3.44 -14.17 -9.46
C LEU A 97 3.62 -12.88 -10.30
N GLU A 98 4.77 -12.21 -10.19
CA GLU A 98 5.07 -11.01 -11.00
C GLU A 98 4.82 -11.20 -12.51
N PRO A 99 5.17 -12.37 -13.13
CA PRO A 99 4.87 -12.60 -14.54
C PRO A 99 3.39 -12.49 -14.92
N LEU A 100 2.47 -12.81 -13.98
CA LEU A 100 1.03 -12.63 -14.21
C LEU A 100 0.66 -11.15 -14.33
N GLY A 101 1.20 -10.29 -13.46
CA GLY A 101 1.00 -8.85 -13.56
C GLY A 101 1.51 -8.29 -14.89
N LYS A 102 2.69 -8.72 -15.34
CA LYS A 102 3.23 -8.37 -16.67
C LYS A 102 2.34 -8.89 -17.82
N PHE A 103 1.80 -10.08 -17.68
CA PHE A 103 0.89 -10.66 -18.68
C PHE A 103 -0.39 -9.83 -18.80
N PHE A 104 -1.08 -9.57 -17.68
CA PHE A 104 -2.32 -8.79 -17.68
C PHE A 104 -2.11 -7.34 -18.14
N ALA A 105 -1.02 -6.70 -17.74
CA ALA A 105 -0.70 -5.32 -18.12
C ALA A 105 -0.66 -5.08 -19.65
N ARG A 106 -0.52 -6.14 -20.47
CA ARG A 106 -0.51 -6.04 -21.93
C ARG A 106 -1.91 -5.87 -22.53
N PHE A 107 -2.97 -6.20 -21.79
CA PHE A 107 -4.33 -6.05 -22.28
C PHE A 107 -4.85 -4.64 -21.96
N PRO A 108 -5.52 -3.96 -22.91
CA PRO A 108 -5.99 -2.57 -22.73
C PRO A 108 -6.83 -2.37 -21.46
N MET A 109 -7.66 -3.35 -21.09
CA MET A 109 -8.52 -3.31 -19.91
C MET A 109 -7.70 -3.22 -18.61
N PHE A 110 -6.52 -3.87 -18.57
CA PHE A 110 -5.66 -3.96 -17.39
C PHE A 110 -4.41 -3.08 -17.51
N ALA A 111 -4.24 -2.36 -18.61
CA ALA A 111 -3.04 -1.57 -18.86
C ALA A 111 -2.82 -0.50 -17.78
N PRO A 112 -1.58 -0.39 -17.25
CA PRO A 112 -1.22 0.68 -16.35
C PRO A 112 -1.23 2.03 -17.07
N PRO A 113 -1.56 3.15 -16.37
CA PRO A 113 -1.40 4.48 -16.92
C PRO A 113 0.03 4.71 -17.41
N SER A 114 0.17 5.33 -18.60
CA SER A 114 1.46 5.53 -19.25
C SER A 114 2.44 6.43 -18.47
N TYR A 115 1.93 7.27 -17.56
CA TYR A 115 2.73 8.17 -16.74
C TYR A 115 3.39 7.48 -15.53
N LEU A 116 2.95 6.26 -15.16
CA LEU A 116 3.51 5.57 -13.99
C LEU A 116 4.97 5.18 -14.23
N PRO A 117 5.86 5.40 -13.24
CA PRO A 117 7.26 4.98 -13.32
C PRO A 117 7.40 3.45 -13.21
N ALA A 118 8.59 2.94 -13.54
CA ALA A 118 8.87 1.51 -13.59
C ALA A 118 8.48 0.72 -12.32
N PRO A 119 8.65 1.20 -11.08
CA PRO A 119 8.21 0.47 -9.89
C PRO A 119 6.69 0.22 -9.84
N PHE A 120 5.89 1.01 -10.57
CA PHE A 120 4.43 0.92 -10.61
C PHE A 120 3.89 0.52 -12.00
N ASN A 121 4.78 0.27 -12.96
CA ASN A 121 4.39 -0.13 -14.31
C ASN A 121 5.23 -1.33 -14.76
N PRO A 122 4.69 -2.56 -14.71
CA PRO A 122 5.46 -3.77 -14.99
C PRO A 122 5.91 -3.89 -16.46
N LEU A 123 5.41 -3.04 -17.35
CA LEU A 123 5.84 -2.98 -18.74
C LEU A 123 7.08 -2.09 -18.95
N ARG A 124 7.48 -1.33 -17.93
CA ARG A 124 8.68 -0.50 -17.99
C ARG A 124 9.88 -1.22 -17.39
N ARG A 125 11.03 -1.05 -18.02
CA ARG A 125 12.30 -1.55 -17.45
C ARG A 125 12.72 -0.66 -16.27
N MET A 126 13.01 -1.29 -15.14
CA MET A 126 13.54 -0.61 -13.98
C MET A 126 15.06 -0.52 -14.06
N GLU A 127 15.60 0.68 -13.88
CA GLU A 127 17.03 0.91 -13.69
C GLU A 127 17.42 0.58 -12.23
N LEU A 128 18.60 0.00 -12.04
CA LEU A 128 19.14 -0.33 -10.72
C LEU A 128 20.56 0.21 -10.55
N PRO A 129 20.79 1.19 -9.66
CA PRO A 129 19.79 1.93 -8.86
C PRO A 129 18.95 2.87 -9.73
N PRO A 130 17.72 3.21 -9.32
CA PRO A 130 16.89 4.13 -10.08
C PRO A 130 17.50 5.54 -10.09
N SER A 131 17.45 6.21 -11.24
CA SER A 131 17.92 7.58 -11.39
C SER A 131 16.89 8.62 -10.97
N GLU A 132 15.61 8.26 -11.10
CA GLU A 132 14.48 9.13 -10.77
C GLU A 132 13.31 8.35 -10.14
N PHE A 133 12.42 9.10 -9.48
CA PHE A 133 11.16 8.58 -8.96
C PHE A 133 10.04 9.61 -9.20
N PHE A 134 9.04 9.24 -9.99
CA PHE A 134 7.97 10.13 -10.44
C PHE A 134 8.47 11.48 -11.02
N GLY A 135 9.53 11.43 -11.83
CA GLY A 135 10.15 12.61 -12.47
C GLY A 135 11.02 13.45 -11.52
N VAL A 136 11.25 12.98 -10.30
CA VAL A 136 12.17 13.62 -9.34
C VAL A 136 13.51 12.89 -9.34
N THR A 137 14.61 13.59 -9.65
CA THR A 137 15.95 13.04 -9.57
C THR A 137 16.28 12.60 -8.15
N LEU A 138 16.84 11.39 -8.02
CA LEU A 138 17.11 10.78 -6.72
C LEU A 138 18.49 11.13 -6.17
N TYR A 139 19.54 11.11 -7.00
CA TYR A 139 20.92 11.29 -6.53
C TYR A 139 21.10 12.54 -5.66
N GLY A 140 21.54 12.35 -4.41
CA GLY A 140 21.72 13.42 -3.43
C GLY A 140 20.43 13.99 -2.84
N ASN A 141 19.26 13.52 -3.25
CA ASN A 141 17.97 14.07 -2.83
C ASN A 141 17.45 13.41 -1.54
N TRP A 142 18.15 13.63 -0.43
CA TRP A 142 17.75 13.14 0.89
C TRP A 142 16.41 13.68 1.35
N LYS A 143 16.07 14.92 0.96
CA LYS A 143 14.78 15.53 1.29
C LYS A 143 13.61 14.70 0.79
N MET A 144 13.72 14.11 -0.40
CA MET A 144 12.66 13.25 -0.94
C MET A 144 12.44 12.03 -0.03
N LEU A 145 13.48 11.34 0.42
CA LEU A 145 13.36 10.18 1.32
C LEU A 145 12.80 10.55 2.68
N THR A 146 13.26 11.67 3.28
CA THR A 146 12.81 12.12 4.60
C THR A 146 11.35 12.56 4.63
N ILE A 147 10.77 12.88 3.47
CA ILE A 147 9.34 13.16 3.33
C ILE A 147 8.58 11.89 2.94
N PHE A 148 9.08 11.14 1.95
CA PHE A 148 8.40 9.97 1.40
C PHE A 148 8.18 8.88 2.43
N ILE A 149 9.23 8.47 3.16
CA ILE A 149 9.14 7.32 4.08
C ILE A 149 8.12 7.57 5.21
N PRO A 150 8.15 8.70 5.95
CA PRO A 150 7.15 8.97 6.98
C PRO A 150 5.72 9.08 6.43
N LEU A 151 5.51 9.71 5.27
CA LEU A 151 4.19 9.79 4.64
C LEU A 151 3.68 8.41 4.23
N HIS A 152 4.54 7.57 3.65
CA HIS A 152 4.19 6.21 3.26
C HIS A 152 3.87 5.34 4.48
N LEU A 153 4.67 5.43 5.55
CA LEU A 153 4.40 4.76 6.83
C LEU A 153 3.06 5.21 7.42
N PHE A 154 2.78 6.50 7.39
CA PHE A 154 1.51 7.03 7.89
C PHE A 154 0.32 6.57 7.04
N ALA A 155 0.46 6.50 5.72
CA ALA A 155 -0.57 5.95 4.84
C ALA A 155 -0.86 4.48 5.18
N MET A 156 0.18 3.64 5.31
CA MET A 156 0.02 2.24 5.70
C MET A 156 -0.60 2.09 7.10
N LEU A 157 -0.17 2.90 8.08
CA LEU A 157 -0.77 2.89 9.42
C LEU A 157 -2.26 3.25 9.38
N SER A 158 -2.63 4.23 8.55
CA SER A 158 -4.03 4.64 8.37
C SER A 158 -4.89 3.50 7.80
N GLU A 159 -4.35 2.73 6.85
CA GLU A 159 -5.00 1.54 6.34
C GLU A 159 -5.14 0.46 7.40
N GLU A 160 -4.07 0.15 8.14
CA GLU A 160 -4.10 -0.91 9.14
C GLU A 160 -5.07 -0.59 10.28
N ILE A 161 -5.10 0.65 10.75
CA ILE A 161 -6.08 1.09 11.76
C ILE A 161 -7.51 0.88 11.28
N MET A 162 -7.82 1.29 10.04
CA MET A 162 -9.17 1.19 9.50
C MET A 162 -9.54 -0.26 9.17
N TRP A 163 -8.68 -0.93 8.38
CA TRP A 163 -9.05 -2.24 7.83
C TRP A 163 -8.89 -3.37 8.85
N ARG A 164 -7.79 -3.39 9.63
CA ARG A 164 -7.47 -4.47 10.58
C ARG A 164 -7.90 -4.13 12.00
N GLY A 165 -7.67 -2.89 12.42
CA GLY A 165 -8.04 -2.44 13.76
C GLY A 165 -9.55 -2.23 13.93
N PHE A 166 -10.20 -1.62 12.94
CA PHE A 166 -11.61 -1.26 13.05
C PHE A 166 -12.56 -2.29 12.39
N PHE A 167 -12.37 -2.61 11.10
CA PHE A 167 -13.34 -3.43 10.37
C PHE A 167 -13.13 -4.93 10.50
N LEU A 168 -11.93 -5.43 10.59
CA LEU A 168 -11.67 -6.87 10.69
C LEU A 168 -12.36 -7.49 11.93
N PRO A 169 -12.34 -6.86 13.13
CA PRO A 169 -13.10 -7.36 14.29
C PRO A 169 -14.61 -7.51 14.00
N ILE A 170 -15.20 -6.49 13.37
CA ILE A 170 -16.64 -6.51 13.02
C ILE A 170 -16.92 -7.59 11.94
N GLN A 171 -15.99 -7.77 11.02
CA GLN A 171 -16.11 -8.84 10.01
C GLN A 171 -15.99 -10.23 10.65
N GLN A 172 -15.19 -10.39 11.71
CA GLN A 172 -15.11 -11.66 12.44
C GLN A 172 -16.42 -12.05 13.13
N GLU A 173 -17.20 -11.08 13.60
CA GLU A 173 -18.54 -11.34 14.14
C GLU A 173 -19.51 -11.89 13.07
N ILE A 174 -19.34 -11.48 11.81
CA ILE A 174 -20.22 -11.84 10.69
C ILE A 174 -19.71 -13.10 9.96
N PHE A 175 -18.42 -13.18 9.68
CA PHE A 175 -17.81 -14.20 8.81
C PHE A 175 -16.94 -15.21 9.56
N GLY A 176 -16.80 -15.06 10.89
CA GLY A 176 -15.98 -15.94 11.73
C GLY A 176 -14.55 -16.04 11.22
N ASN A 177 -14.07 -17.28 11.07
CA ASN A 177 -12.71 -17.57 10.64
C ASN A 177 -12.37 -17.11 9.21
N TRP A 178 -13.37 -16.77 8.38
CA TRP A 178 -13.18 -16.31 7.00
C TRP A 178 -13.08 -14.78 6.86
N ALA A 179 -13.16 -14.04 7.96
CA ALA A 179 -13.14 -12.59 7.94
C ALA A 179 -11.88 -12.01 7.25
N TRP A 180 -10.72 -12.61 7.47
CA TRP A 180 -9.48 -12.21 6.83
C TRP A 180 -9.53 -12.31 5.29
N VAL A 181 -10.25 -13.32 4.75
CA VAL A 181 -10.44 -13.45 3.30
C VAL A 181 -11.28 -12.30 2.76
N VAL A 182 -12.41 -12.01 3.41
CA VAL A 182 -13.29 -10.90 3.01
C VAL A 182 -12.56 -9.57 3.09
N ASN A 183 -11.84 -9.33 4.19
CA ASN A 183 -11.05 -8.13 4.41
C ASN A 183 -9.97 -7.96 3.33
N GLY A 184 -9.20 -9.01 3.05
CA GLY A 184 -8.14 -9.01 2.07
C GLY A 184 -8.65 -8.82 0.64
N LEU A 185 -9.76 -9.47 0.26
CA LEU A 185 -10.37 -9.29 -1.07
C LEU A 185 -10.91 -7.87 -1.27
N LEU A 186 -11.55 -7.27 -0.25
CA LEU A 186 -11.98 -5.88 -0.30
C LEU A 186 -10.78 -4.94 -0.45
N TRP A 187 -9.70 -5.21 0.27
CA TRP A 187 -8.48 -4.42 0.16
C TRP A 187 -7.83 -4.56 -1.22
N ALA A 188 -7.69 -5.79 -1.73
CA ALA A 188 -7.11 -6.07 -3.03
C ALA A 188 -7.93 -5.49 -4.19
N TRP A 189 -9.24 -5.76 -4.22
CA TRP A 189 -10.05 -5.52 -5.41
C TRP A 189 -10.88 -4.23 -5.36
N VAL A 190 -11.02 -3.61 -4.19
CA VAL A 190 -11.71 -2.33 -4.07
C VAL A 190 -10.71 -1.19 -3.87
N ILE A 191 -9.85 -1.27 -2.85
CA ILE A 191 -8.88 -0.20 -2.56
C ILE A 191 -7.80 -0.14 -3.64
N HIS A 192 -7.22 -1.29 -4.01
CA HIS A 192 -6.16 -1.39 -5.01
C HIS A 192 -6.69 -1.61 -6.44
N ALA A 193 -7.97 -1.36 -6.70
CA ALA A 193 -8.56 -1.44 -8.05
C ALA A 193 -7.82 -0.57 -9.09
N CYS A 194 -7.11 0.48 -8.65
CA CYS A 194 -6.27 1.30 -9.51
C CYS A 194 -5.06 0.54 -10.09
N LEU A 195 -4.64 -0.57 -9.46
CA LEU A 195 -3.55 -1.45 -9.89
C LEU A 195 -4.11 -2.69 -10.63
N LYS A 196 -4.99 -2.50 -11.59
CA LYS A 196 -5.77 -3.55 -12.28
C LYS A 196 -4.91 -4.72 -12.79
N TRP A 197 -3.71 -4.46 -13.25
CA TRP A 197 -2.79 -5.49 -13.74
C TRP A 197 -2.28 -6.43 -12.65
N HIS A 198 -2.40 -6.01 -11.38
CA HIS A 198 -1.99 -6.81 -10.23
C HIS A 198 -3.14 -7.60 -9.57
N PHE A 199 -4.34 -7.61 -10.15
CA PHE A 199 -5.55 -8.13 -9.49
C PHE A 199 -5.48 -9.59 -9.01
N ILE A 200 -4.56 -10.41 -9.57
CA ILE A 200 -4.29 -11.77 -9.10
C ILE A 200 -2.98 -11.83 -8.31
N ASN A 201 -1.90 -11.29 -8.87
CA ASN A 201 -0.58 -11.48 -8.29
C ASN A 201 -0.37 -10.76 -6.96
N MET A 202 -1.19 -9.74 -6.63
CA MET A 202 -1.15 -9.12 -5.29
C MET A 202 -1.97 -9.88 -4.23
N LEU A 203 -2.80 -10.87 -4.61
CA LEU A 203 -3.69 -11.54 -3.65
C LEU A 203 -2.96 -12.18 -2.47
N PRO A 204 -1.80 -12.87 -2.62
CA PRO A 204 -1.09 -13.43 -1.49
C PRO A 204 -0.74 -12.38 -0.43
N SER A 205 -0.19 -11.25 -0.84
CA SER A 205 0.19 -10.14 0.05
C SER A 205 -1.05 -9.51 0.70
N MET A 206 -2.13 -9.32 -0.08
CA MET A 206 -3.35 -8.70 0.40
C MET A 206 -4.17 -9.61 1.35
N LEU A 207 -3.99 -10.91 1.26
CA LEU A 207 -4.64 -11.88 2.12
C LEU A 207 -3.82 -12.17 3.39
N ILE A 208 -2.49 -12.20 3.30
CA ILE A 208 -1.64 -12.53 4.44
C ILE A 208 -1.70 -11.46 5.53
N ALA A 209 -1.83 -10.18 5.17
CA ALA A 209 -1.88 -9.08 6.12
C ALA A 209 -3.12 -9.15 7.05
N PRO A 210 -4.38 -9.28 6.58
CA PRO A 210 -5.50 -9.50 7.46
C PRO A 210 -5.47 -10.87 8.15
N TRP A 211 -4.89 -11.90 7.51
CA TRP A 211 -4.73 -13.20 8.16
C TRP A 211 -3.84 -13.10 9.39
N ILE A 212 -2.66 -12.48 9.29
CA ILE A 212 -1.75 -12.34 10.43
C ILE A 212 -2.36 -11.46 11.54
N ALA A 213 -3.09 -10.38 11.18
CA ALA A 213 -3.79 -9.57 12.16
C ALA A 213 -4.87 -10.36 12.91
N GLN A 214 -5.63 -11.20 12.20
CA GLN A 214 -6.64 -12.06 12.80
C GLN A 214 -6.04 -13.16 13.66
N PHE A 215 -4.97 -13.81 13.17
CA PHE A 215 -4.31 -14.92 13.83
C PHE A 215 -3.63 -14.50 15.14
N THR A 216 -2.90 -13.37 15.14
CA THR A 216 -2.22 -12.82 16.32
C THR A 216 -3.11 -11.93 17.17
N ASN A 217 -4.33 -11.66 16.72
CA ASN A 217 -5.21 -10.65 17.30
C ASN A 217 -4.51 -9.28 17.48
N SER A 218 -3.62 -8.91 16.55
CA SER A 218 -2.82 -7.70 16.65
C SER A 218 -2.71 -6.96 15.32
N THR A 219 -3.11 -5.69 15.31
CA THR A 219 -2.92 -4.77 14.19
C THR A 219 -1.44 -4.46 13.97
N TRP A 220 -0.60 -4.53 15.03
CA TRP A 220 0.85 -4.40 14.89
C TRP A 220 1.47 -5.47 14.01
N ALA A 221 0.98 -6.72 14.07
CA ALA A 221 1.47 -7.81 13.22
C ALA A 221 1.27 -7.51 11.73
N SER A 222 0.07 -7.06 11.38
CA SER A 222 -0.27 -6.66 10.02
C SER A 222 0.52 -5.43 9.58
N PHE A 223 0.61 -4.40 10.41
CA PHE A 223 1.39 -3.20 10.11
C PHE A 223 2.88 -3.51 9.90
N ALA A 224 3.47 -4.36 10.73
CA ALA A 224 4.86 -4.81 10.55
C ALA A 224 5.03 -5.57 9.22
N THR A 225 4.12 -6.52 8.91
CA THR A 225 4.15 -7.28 7.65
C THR A 225 4.02 -6.34 6.44
N HIS A 226 3.07 -5.42 6.48
CA HIS A 226 2.80 -4.46 5.41
C HIS A 226 3.97 -3.48 5.21
N SER A 227 4.47 -2.87 6.28
CA SER A 227 5.53 -1.86 6.20
C SER A 227 6.88 -2.46 5.82
N ILE A 228 7.25 -3.62 6.37
CA ILE A 228 8.51 -4.30 6.03
C ILE A 228 8.44 -4.83 4.59
N GLY A 229 7.29 -5.39 4.14
CA GLY A 229 7.11 -5.78 2.75
C GLY A 229 7.34 -4.61 1.77
N ASN A 230 6.83 -3.42 2.10
CA ASN A 230 7.03 -2.20 1.30
C ASN A 230 8.42 -1.58 1.44
N SER A 231 9.22 -1.96 2.43
CA SER A 231 10.57 -1.42 2.65
C SER A 231 11.54 -1.69 1.50
N LEU A 232 11.28 -2.70 0.68
CA LEU A 232 12.06 -2.96 -0.54
C LEU A 232 12.07 -1.74 -1.47
N LEU A 233 10.93 -1.03 -1.60
CA LEU A 233 10.87 0.22 -2.34
C LEU A 233 11.76 1.29 -1.70
N TRP A 234 11.76 1.41 -0.37
CA TRP A 234 12.61 2.39 0.33
C TRP A 234 14.10 2.13 0.14
N ILE A 235 14.51 0.85 0.21
CA ILE A 235 15.89 0.42 -0.06
C ILE A 235 16.29 0.79 -1.49
N LEU A 236 15.40 0.57 -2.44
CA LEU A 236 15.60 0.91 -3.84
C LEU A 236 15.82 2.42 -4.04
N LEU A 237 14.95 3.24 -3.44
CA LEU A 237 15.03 4.70 -3.50
C LEU A 237 16.31 5.20 -2.79
N LEU A 238 16.65 4.63 -1.63
CA LEU A 238 17.88 4.93 -0.91
C LEU A 238 19.11 4.65 -1.78
N ALA A 239 19.12 3.51 -2.47
CA ALA A 239 20.21 3.19 -3.40
C ALA A 239 20.33 4.24 -4.52
N GLY A 240 19.21 4.74 -5.04
CA GLY A 240 19.18 5.83 -6.03
C GLY A 240 19.67 7.17 -5.49
N VAL A 241 19.40 7.46 -4.20
CA VAL A 241 19.88 8.69 -3.55
C VAL A 241 21.39 8.64 -3.29
N ILE A 242 21.93 7.47 -2.92
CA ILE A 242 23.36 7.32 -2.61
C ILE A 242 24.22 7.20 -3.88
N LYS A 243 23.75 6.47 -4.90
CA LYS A 243 24.53 6.16 -6.08
C LYS A 243 24.11 7.00 -7.28
N LYS A 244 25.06 7.67 -7.90
CA LYS A 244 24.85 8.31 -9.20
C LYS A 244 24.59 7.21 -10.24
N ALA A 245 23.50 7.32 -10.99
CA ALA A 245 23.21 6.40 -12.09
C ALA A 245 24.39 6.42 -13.08
N LYS A 246 24.82 5.24 -13.55
CA LYS A 246 25.82 5.18 -14.63
C LYS A 246 25.19 5.76 -15.89
N PRO A 247 25.94 6.58 -16.67
CA PRO A 247 25.47 7.00 -17.98
C PRO A 247 25.09 5.77 -18.80
N GLN A 248 23.90 5.74 -19.34
CA GLN A 248 23.56 4.71 -20.34
C GLN A 248 24.45 4.97 -21.57
N ASN A 249 25.30 4.03 -21.91
CA ASN A 249 25.92 4.02 -23.24
C ASN A 249 24.76 3.81 -24.24
N ILE A 250 24.25 4.91 -24.78
CA ILE A 250 23.35 4.85 -25.92
C ILE A 250 24.25 4.39 -27.09
N ASN A 251 24.29 3.07 -27.31
CA ASN A 251 24.77 2.57 -28.60
C ASN A 251 23.75 3.02 -29.63
N ILE A 252 24.03 4.14 -30.28
CA ILE A 252 23.37 4.57 -31.51
C ILE A 252 23.82 3.54 -32.56
N ILE A 253 22.93 2.60 -32.86
CA ILE A 253 23.03 1.71 -34.02
C ILE A 253 22.22 2.33 -35.13
#